data_3cbe5db15b023e669a57b52232e6d7c8
#
_entry.id   3cbe5db15b023e669a57b52232e6d7c8
#
_cell.length_a   1.000
_cell.length_b   1.000
_cell.length_c   1.000
_cell.angle_alpha   90.00
_cell.angle_beta   90.00
_cell.angle_gamma   90.00
#
_symmetry.space_group_name_H-M   'P 1'
#
loop_
_entity.id
_entity.type
_entity.pdbx_description
1 polymer ?
#
loop_
_entity_poly.entity_id
_entity_poly.type
_entity_poly.pdbx_seq_one_letter_code
_entity_poly.pdbx_strand_id
1 'polypeptide(L)'
;MGGPLLPSPELITAYRNTDYQADASPTVTVTVRIDLHDPAVDGLLQSRKVGTAAFLTAFNPLSEPTGDAANARAQECLVRDLAILGIAHIAGRGVGRDETWPIEPSVLALGISRVAAEELARRYRQNAFVWVERGKAPELVLTSGLR
;
A
#
# COMPACT_ATOMS: atom_id res chain seq x y z
N MET A 1 19.51 1.96 -22.71
CA MET A 1 19.06 2.14 -21.81
C MET A 1 18.52 1.31 -20.99
N GLY A 2 18.65 0.96 -20.27
CA GLY A 2 18.73 0.25 -19.25
C GLY A 2 17.68 -0.44 -18.65
N GLY A 3 17.88 -1.00 -17.57
CA GLY A 3 16.89 -1.68 -16.80
C GLY A 3 15.95 -0.69 -16.10
N PRO A 4 15.08 -1.21 -15.21
CA PRO A 4 14.17 -0.37 -14.46
C PRO A 4 14.93 0.64 -13.59
N LEU A 5 14.40 1.86 -13.53
CA LEU A 5 14.94 2.90 -12.68
C LEU A 5 14.43 2.72 -11.25
N LEU A 6 15.34 2.81 -10.29
CA LEU A 6 14.94 2.84 -8.89
C LEU A 6 14.31 4.20 -8.55
N PRO A 7 13.38 4.26 -7.61
CA PRO A 7 12.88 5.53 -7.09
C PRO A 7 14.03 6.37 -6.53
N SER A 8 13.89 7.68 -6.62
CA SER A 8 14.89 8.59 -6.06
C SER A 8 15.00 8.42 -4.54
N PRO A 9 16.16 8.77 -3.95
CA PRO A 9 16.28 8.75 -2.48
C PRO A 9 15.22 9.62 -1.80
N GLU A 10 14.84 10.73 -2.41
CA GLU A 10 13.81 11.63 -1.88
C GLU A 10 12.44 10.94 -1.86
N LEU A 11 12.11 10.17 -2.89
CA LEU A 11 10.85 9.43 -2.95
C LEU A 11 10.83 8.31 -1.91
N ILE A 12 11.93 7.58 -1.75
CA ILE A 12 12.04 6.54 -0.72
C ILE A 12 11.87 7.15 0.67
N THR A 13 12.49 8.31 0.93
CA THR A 13 12.32 9.04 2.18
C THR A 13 10.86 9.43 2.38
N ALA A 14 10.18 9.88 1.33
CA ALA A 14 8.76 10.24 1.40
C ALA A 14 7.91 9.04 1.80
N TYR A 15 8.16 7.85 1.22
CA TYR A 15 7.46 6.64 1.63
C TYR A 15 7.68 6.34 3.12
N ARG A 16 8.92 6.44 3.59
CA ARG A 16 9.25 6.16 5.00
C ARG A 16 8.67 7.19 5.96
N ASN A 17 8.39 8.40 5.49
CA ASN A 17 7.76 9.46 6.27
C ASN A 17 6.26 9.52 6.09
N THR A 18 5.65 8.45 5.64
CA THR A 18 4.20 8.34 5.44
C THR A 18 3.60 7.45 6.52
N ASP A 19 2.48 7.90 7.08
CA ASP A 19 1.64 7.07 7.92
C ASP A 19 0.61 6.39 7.03
N TYR A 20 0.62 5.04 7.04
CA TYR A 20 -0.33 4.25 6.26
C TYR A 20 -1.46 3.87 7.18
N GLN A 21 -2.62 4.46 6.97
CA GLN A 21 -3.77 4.33 7.84
C GLN A 21 -4.80 3.39 7.24
N ALA A 22 -5.33 2.48 8.05
CA ALA A 22 -6.39 1.57 7.66
C ALA A 22 -7.59 1.74 8.58
N ASP A 23 -8.78 1.81 8.00
CA ASP A 23 -10.02 1.97 8.76
C ASP A 23 -10.49 0.60 9.24
N ALA A 24 -10.04 0.19 10.43
CA ALA A 24 -10.39 -1.10 11.01
C ALA A 24 -11.88 -1.19 11.33
N SER A 25 -12.49 -0.05 11.71
CA SER A 25 -13.91 0.11 11.93
C SER A 25 -14.28 1.58 11.69
N PRO A 26 -15.56 1.96 11.71
CA PRO A 26 -15.94 3.36 11.56
C PRO A 26 -15.32 4.30 12.59
N THR A 27 -14.89 3.76 13.74
CA THR A 27 -14.34 4.57 14.83
C THR A 27 -12.88 4.29 15.15
N VAL A 28 -12.26 3.31 14.49
CA VAL A 28 -10.88 2.90 14.80
C VAL A 28 -10.03 2.91 13.54
N THR A 29 -8.96 3.69 13.58
CA THR A 29 -7.93 3.72 12.54
C THR A 29 -6.67 3.09 13.09
N VAL A 30 -6.07 2.17 12.32
CA VAL A 30 -4.79 1.56 12.66
C VAL A 30 -3.73 2.16 11.74
N THR A 31 -2.64 2.64 12.32
CA THR A 31 -1.55 3.26 11.58
C THR A 31 -0.39 2.28 11.43
N VAL A 32 0.05 2.11 10.19
CA VAL A 32 1.22 1.27 9.85
C VAL A 32 2.35 2.20 9.44
N ARG A 33 3.53 1.97 10.01
CA ARG A 33 4.74 2.73 9.68
C ARG A 33 5.83 1.77 9.24
N ILE A 34 6.51 2.12 8.16
CA ILE A 34 7.58 1.28 7.62
C ILE A 34 8.68 1.11 8.67
N ASP A 35 9.16 -0.12 8.82
CA ASP A 35 10.23 -0.53 9.74
C ASP A 35 9.88 -0.42 11.22
N LEU A 36 8.62 -0.17 11.57
CA LEU A 36 8.19 -0.07 12.96
C LEU A 36 7.08 -1.09 13.26
N HIS A 37 7.41 -2.13 14.02
CA HIS A 37 6.42 -3.10 14.47
C HIS A 37 5.49 -2.47 15.52
N ASP A 38 4.19 -2.65 15.33
CA ASP A 38 3.17 -2.15 16.24
C ASP A 38 2.18 -3.28 16.56
N PRO A 39 1.99 -3.61 17.85
CA PRO A 39 1.02 -4.65 18.23
C PRO A 39 -0.41 -4.39 17.75
N ALA A 40 -0.79 -3.12 17.54
CA ALA A 40 -2.11 -2.79 17.01
C ALA A 40 -2.30 -3.34 15.59
N VAL A 41 -1.24 -3.38 14.79
CA VAL A 41 -1.25 -3.97 13.45
C VAL A 41 -1.45 -5.48 13.55
N ASP A 42 -0.73 -6.14 14.45
CA ASP A 42 -0.91 -7.57 14.69
C ASP A 42 -2.34 -7.89 15.12
N GLY A 43 -2.90 -7.05 16.01
CA GLY A 43 -4.26 -7.20 16.48
C GLY A 43 -5.29 -7.08 15.36
N LEU A 44 -5.08 -6.14 14.43
CA LEU A 44 -5.95 -5.99 13.27
C LEU A 44 -5.91 -7.25 12.40
N LEU A 45 -4.73 -7.74 12.06
CA LEU A 45 -4.59 -8.94 11.24
C LEU A 45 -5.22 -10.15 11.93
N GLN A 46 -4.99 -10.30 13.23
CA GLN A 46 -5.57 -11.39 14.00
C GLN A 46 -7.10 -11.32 14.02
N SER A 47 -7.68 -10.14 14.19
CA SER A 47 -9.12 -9.95 14.19
C SER A 47 -9.75 -10.31 12.86
N ARG A 48 -9.00 -10.21 11.78
CA ARG A 48 -9.44 -10.55 10.42
C ARG A 48 -9.02 -11.96 10.01
N LYS A 49 -8.37 -12.71 10.92
CA LYS A 49 -7.95 -14.11 10.72
C LYS A 49 -6.98 -14.27 9.56
N VAL A 50 -6.08 -13.30 9.39
CA VAL A 50 -5.04 -13.34 8.36
C VAL A 50 -3.67 -13.12 8.99
N GLY A 51 -2.62 -13.57 8.30
CA GLY A 51 -1.24 -13.39 8.76
C GLY A 51 -0.48 -12.35 7.97
N THR A 52 -1.02 -11.92 6.84
CA THR A 52 -0.34 -10.98 5.95
C THR A 52 -1.32 -9.94 5.42
N ALA A 53 -0.79 -8.83 4.95
CA ALA A 53 -1.55 -7.82 4.23
C ALA A 53 -0.59 -6.95 3.43
N ALA A 54 -1.14 -6.14 2.52
CA ALA A 54 -0.35 -5.17 1.78
C ALA A 54 -1.16 -3.90 1.58
N PHE A 55 -0.52 -2.75 1.79
CA PHE A 55 -1.10 -1.48 1.37
C PHE A 55 -0.83 -1.31 -0.12
N LEU A 56 -1.91 -1.22 -0.89
CA LEU A 56 -1.87 -1.08 -2.34
C LEU A 56 -2.66 0.15 -2.76
N THR A 57 -2.20 0.80 -3.80
CA THR A 57 -2.91 1.91 -4.43
C THR A 57 -2.73 1.83 -5.93
N ALA A 58 -3.66 2.46 -6.67
CA ALA A 58 -3.55 2.65 -8.11
C ALA A 58 -3.45 4.14 -8.45
N PHE A 59 -3.30 5.00 -7.43
CA PHE A 59 -3.17 6.44 -7.62
C PHE A 59 -1.81 6.81 -8.18
N ASN A 60 -1.80 7.79 -9.05
CA ASN A 60 -0.58 8.43 -9.57
C ASN A 60 0.48 7.41 -10.01
N PRO A 61 0.21 6.62 -11.07
CA PRO A 61 1.17 5.63 -11.55
C PRO A 61 2.57 6.23 -11.71
N LEU A 62 3.59 5.49 -11.26
CA LEU A 62 4.99 5.92 -11.26
C LEU A 62 5.23 7.22 -10.47
N SER A 63 4.33 7.50 -9.49
CA SER A 63 4.37 8.72 -8.66
C SER A 63 4.19 10.00 -9.49
N GLU A 64 3.56 9.90 -10.66
CA GLU A 64 3.26 11.02 -11.53
C GLU A 64 1.79 11.39 -11.39
N PRO A 65 1.45 12.66 -11.15
CA PRO A 65 0.04 13.08 -11.06
C PRO A 65 -0.71 12.78 -12.36
N THR A 66 -1.84 12.07 -12.25
CA THR A 66 -2.64 11.68 -13.42
C THR A 66 -4.07 12.23 -13.39
N GLY A 67 -4.41 13.00 -12.37
CA GLY A 67 -5.73 13.60 -12.25
C GLY A 67 -6.72 12.72 -11.49
N ASP A 68 -7.71 13.37 -10.86
CA ASP A 68 -8.62 12.70 -9.93
C ASP A 68 -9.50 11.64 -10.59
N ALA A 69 -10.01 11.92 -11.78
CA ALA A 69 -10.91 10.99 -12.46
C ALA A 69 -10.17 9.72 -12.89
N ALA A 70 -8.95 9.85 -13.42
CA ALA A 70 -8.15 8.70 -13.81
C ALA A 70 -7.74 7.88 -12.57
N ASN A 71 -7.36 8.55 -11.50
CA ASN A 71 -7.01 7.90 -10.24
C ASN A 71 -8.19 7.12 -9.64
N ALA A 72 -9.39 7.73 -9.64
CA ALA A 72 -10.58 7.07 -9.12
C ALA A 72 -10.92 5.81 -9.92
N ARG A 73 -10.85 5.87 -11.25
CA ARG A 73 -11.10 4.72 -12.10
C ARG A 73 -10.08 3.60 -11.86
N ALA A 74 -8.80 3.96 -11.76
CA ALA A 74 -7.75 2.98 -11.50
C ALA A 74 -7.94 2.32 -10.15
N GLN A 75 -8.31 3.07 -9.12
CA GLN A 75 -8.55 2.53 -7.79
C GLN A 75 -9.75 1.58 -7.79
N GLU A 76 -10.82 1.91 -8.51
CA GLU A 76 -11.95 1.00 -8.68
C GLU A 76 -11.54 -0.32 -9.35
N CYS A 77 -10.66 -0.24 -10.35
CA CYS A 77 -10.14 -1.44 -11.01
C CYS A 77 -9.31 -2.29 -10.06
N LEU A 78 -8.48 -1.68 -9.22
CA LEU A 78 -7.71 -2.39 -8.20
C LEU A 78 -8.63 -3.14 -7.23
N VAL A 79 -9.67 -2.46 -6.74
CA VAL A 79 -10.65 -3.08 -5.83
C VAL A 79 -11.36 -4.25 -6.51
N ARG A 80 -11.71 -4.09 -7.78
CA ARG A 80 -12.34 -5.17 -8.56
C ARG A 80 -11.39 -6.36 -8.72
N ASP A 81 -10.11 -6.11 -9.01
CA ASP A 81 -9.11 -7.18 -9.13
C ASP A 81 -9.00 -7.96 -7.83
N LEU A 82 -8.99 -7.27 -6.68
CA LEU A 82 -8.96 -7.93 -5.38
C LEU A 82 -10.19 -8.82 -5.17
N ALA A 83 -11.36 -8.32 -5.53
CA ALA A 83 -12.60 -9.10 -5.42
C ALA A 83 -12.55 -10.36 -6.30
N ILE A 84 -12.06 -10.24 -7.53
CA ILE A 84 -11.91 -11.38 -8.44
C ILE A 84 -10.97 -12.42 -7.86
N LEU A 85 -9.91 -11.99 -7.18
CA LEU A 85 -8.95 -12.88 -6.54
C LEU A 85 -9.45 -13.44 -5.19
N GLY A 86 -10.61 -13.01 -4.72
CA GLY A 86 -11.14 -13.44 -3.43
C GLY A 86 -10.42 -12.82 -2.24
N ILE A 87 -9.79 -11.67 -2.42
CA ILE A 87 -9.01 -10.99 -1.38
C ILE A 87 -9.85 -9.87 -0.78
N ALA A 88 -10.13 -9.96 0.53
CA ALA A 88 -10.82 -8.91 1.26
C ALA A 88 -9.89 -7.70 1.44
N HIS A 89 -10.47 -6.52 1.57
CA HIS A 89 -9.68 -5.32 1.79
C HIS A 89 -10.37 -4.36 2.76
N ILE A 90 -9.57 -3.47 3.31
CA ILE A 90 -10.04 -2.37 4.17
C ILE A 90 -9.62 -1.07 3.50
N ALA A 91 -10.49 -0.07 3.52
CA ALA A 91 -10.16 1.25 3.01
C ALA A 91 -9.06 1.89 3.87
N GLY A 92 -8.17 2.60 3.22
CA GLY A 92 -7.07 3.26 3.89
C GLY A 92 -6.53 4.43 3.09
N ARG A 93 -5.44 4.96 3.56
CA ARG A 93 -4.78 6.10 2.94
C ARG A 93 -3.34 6.23 3.38
N GLY A 94 -2.52 6.87 2.54
CA GLY A 94 -1.19 7.30 2.93
C GLY A 94 -1.21 8.78 3.28
N VAL A 95 -0.68 9.15 4.43
CA VAL A 95 -0.65 10.52 4.92
C VAL A 95 0.81 10.89 5.23
N GLY A 96 1.37 11.80 4.44
CA GLY A 96 2.73 12.28 4.67
C GLY A 96 2.81 13.05 5.98
N ARG A 97 3.84 12.75 6.79
CA ARG A 97 3.98 13.39 8.10
C ARG A 97 4.41 14.84 8.02
N ASP A 98 5.02 15.23 6.93
CA ASP A 98 5.48 16.62 6.74
C ASP A 98 4.47 17.51 5.99
N GLU A 99 3.29 16.96 5.68
CA GLU A 99 2.18 17.67 5.03
C GLU A 99 2.50 18.23 3.64
N THR A 100 3.65 17.89 3.05
CA THR A 100 3.99 18.36 1.72
C THR A 100 3.38 17.52 0.61
N TRP A 101 2.87 16.33 0.94
CA TRP A 101 2.28 15.41 -0.02
C TRP A 101 0.77 15.32 0.21
N PRO A 102 -0.02 15.26 -0.87
CA PRO A 102 -1.45 15.07 -0.72
C PRO A 102 -1.76 13.71 -0.12
N ILE A 103 -2.87 13.63 0.62
CA ILE A 103 -3.37 12.35 1.13
C ILE A 103 -3.75 11.48 -0.07
N GLU A 104 -3.25 10.25 -0.08
CA GLU A 104 -3.48 9.33 -1.18
C GLU A 104 -4.32 8.14 -0.75
N PRO A 105 -5.51 7.95 -1.33
CA PRO A 105 -6.33 6.77 -1.04
C PRO A 105 -5.60 5.48 -1.37
N SER A 106 -5.78 4.48 -0.51
CA SER A 106 -5.20 3.15 -0.67
C SER A 106 -6.14 2.11 -0.10
N VAL A 107 -5.76 0.84 -0.22
CA VAL A 107 -6.48 -0.26 0.42
C VAL A 107 -5.48 -1.14 1.13
N LEU A 108 -5.90 -1.71 2.26
CA LEU A 108 -5.13 -2.76 2.93
C LEU A 108 -5.73 -4.10 2.47
N ALA A 109 -5.00 -4.79 1.60
CA ALA A 109 -5.43 -6.09 1.07
C ALA A 109 -5.08 -7.18 2.07
N LEU A 110 -6.10 -7.84 2.61
CA LEU A 110 -5.97 -8.77 3.72
C LEU A 110 -5.70 -10.20 3.24
N GLY A 111 -4.68 -10.83 3.82
CA GLY A 111 -4.36 -12.22 3.49
C GLY A 111 -3.75 -12.42 2.10
N ILE A 112 -3.33 -11.35 1.47
CA ILE A 112 -2.74 -11.41 0.13
C ILE A 112 -1.34 -12.04 0.22
N SER A 113 -0.95 -12.81 -0.82
CA SER A 113 0.42 -13.29 -0.92
C SER A 113 1.33 -12.19 -1.41
N ARG A 114 2.62 -12.31 -1.11
CA ARG A 114 3.60 -11.33 -1.57
C ARG A 114 3.65 -11.28 -3.10
N VAL A 115 3.60 -12.43 -3.76
CA VAL A 115 3.60 -12.50 -5.23
C VAL A 115 2.41 -11.76 -5.82
N ALA A 116 1.21 -11.96 -5.27
CA ALA A 116 0.02 -11.27 -5.76
C ALA A 116 0.11 -9.76 -5.53
N ALA A 117 0.63 -9.34 -4.36
CA ALA A 117 0.84 -7.92 -4.07
C ALA A 117 1.82 -7.30 -5.06
N GLU A 118 2.92 -7.97 -5.36
CA GLU A 118 3.90 -7.50 -6.33
C GLU A 118 3.30 -7.38 -7.73
N GLU A 119 2.51 -8.37 -8.15
CA GLU A 119 1.85 -8.33 -9.46
C GLU A 119 0.87 -7.18 -9.58
N LEU A 120 0.06 -6.94 -8.56
CA LEU A 120 -0.89 -5.83 -8.57
C LEU A 120 -0.17 -4.49 -8.56
N ALA A 121 0.87 -4.34 -7.73
CA ALA A 121 1.63 -3.10 -7.69
C ALA A 121 2.26 -2.80 -9.06
N ARG A 122 2.78 -3.80 -9.75
CA ARG A 122 3.32 -3.62 -11.10
C ARG A 122 2.24 -3.31 -12.12
N ARG A 123 1.08 -3.98 -12.03
CA ARG A 123 -0.04 -3.73 -12.93
C ARG A 123 -0.49 -2.27 -12.88
N TYR A 124 -0.52 -1.69 -11.69
CA TYR A 124 -0.93 -0.31 -11.48
C TYR A 124 0.25 0.66 -11.46
N ARG A 125 1.42 0.21 -11.90
CA ARG A 125 2.64 1.03 -12.08
C ARG A 125 3.03 1.79 -10.82
N GLN A 126 2.93 1.12 -9.68
CA GLN A 126 3.36 1.67 -8.41
C GLN A 126 4.84 1.40 -8.21
N ASN A 127 5.59 2.41 -7.75
CA ASN A 127 7.02 2.25 -7.47
C ASN A 127 7.29 1.38 -6.26
N ALA A 128 6.31 1.27 -5.36
CA ALA A 128 6.46 0.54 -4.11
C ALA A 128 5.10 0.18 -3.53
N PHE A 129 5.11 -0.72 -2.57
CA PHE A 129 3.98 -0.98 -1.69
C PHE A 129 4.50 -1.32 -0.29
N VAL A 130 3.60 -1.36 0.70
CA VAL A 130 3.99 -1.71 2.07
C VAL A 130 3.49 -3.11 2.36
N TRP A 131 4.42 -4.01 2.65
CA TRP A 131 4.14 -5.39 3.03
C TRP A 131 4.02 -5.48 4.55
N VAL A 132 2.97 -6.16 5.01
CA VAL A 132 2.66 -6.29 6.43
C VAL A 132 2.54 -7.77 6.77
N GLU A 133 3.22 -8.18 7.84
CA GLU A 133 3.19 -9.56 8.29
C GLU A 133 3.10 -9.57 9.82
N ARG A 134 2.23 -10.42 10.37
CA ARG A 134 2.08 -10.49 11.83
C ARG A 134 3.42 -10.79 12.48
N GLY A 135 3.71 -10.07 13.57
CA GLY A 135 4.92 -10.26 14.36
C GLY A 135 6.17 -9.63 13.77
N LYS A 136 6.06 -8.93 12.63
CA LYS A 136 7.21 -8.31 11.98
C LYS A 136 6.97 -6.84 11.73
N ALA A 137 8.05 -6.08 11.57
CA ALA A 137 7.96 -4.69 11.15
C ALA A 137 7.47 -4.61 9.70
N PRO A 138 6.58 -3.65 9.37
CA PRO A 138 6.17 -3.43 7.98
C PRO A 138 7.36 -3.12 7.08
N GLU A 139 7.32 -3.62 5.87
CA GLU A 139 8.43 -3.53 4.93
C GLU A 139 8.04 -2.73 3.70
N LEU A 140 8.91 -1.78 3.32
CA LEU A 140 8.76 -1.10 2.03
C LEU A 140 9.32 -2.00 0.95
N VAL A 141 8.48 -2.38 -0.01
CA VAL A 141 8.88 -3.24 -1.13
C VAL A 141 8.90 -2.41 -2.41
N LEU A 142 10.07 -2.28 -3.02
CA LEU A 142 10.25 -1.55 -4.27
C LEU A 142 9.97 -2.49 -5.44
N THR A 143 9.16 -2.03 -6.40
CA THR A 143 8.74 -2.85 -7.53
C THR A 143 9.70 -2.79 -8.70
N SER A 144 10.52 -1.75 -8.80
CA SER A 144 11.37 -1.53 -9.96
C SER A 144 12.41 -2.62 -10.17
N GLY A 145 12.80 -3.34 -9.13
CA GLY A 145 13.72 -4.48 -9.25
C GLY A 145 13.03 -5.80 -9.59
N LEU A 146 11.73 -5.82 -9.78
CA LEU A 146 10.94 -7.05 -9.95
C LEU A 146 10.57 -7.34 -11.41
N ARG A 147 11.16 -6.65 -12.33
CA ARG A 147 10.85 -6.78 -13.76
C ARG A 147 11.77 -7.76 -14.46
#